data_de76c5968c4fda7d863a9db0c031e03a
#
_entry.id   de76c5968c4fda7d863a9db0c031e03a
#
_cell.length_a   1.000
_cell.length_b   1.000
_cell.length_c   1.000
_cell.angle_alpha   90.00
_cell.angle_beta   90.00
_cell.angle_gamma   90.00
#
_symmetry.space_group_name_H-M   'P 1'
#
loop_
_entity.id
_entity.type
_entity.pdbx_description
1 polymer ?
#
loop_
_entity_poly.entity_id
_entity_poly.type
_entity_poly.pdbx_seq_one_letter_code
_entity_poly.pdbx_strand_id
1 'polypeptide(L)'
;IKHIKAVICFSTTSVLTKRFAPNRKDKELVDTLLSSEKNIYKICKNLEISCLVIRPTLIYGRCGSKTDNNLFKLAKIIKFLPFVILPKNIGLRQPIHAFQLAKITFFYLKKFSKLKDRNFTFEGVNIGGDEVLSYKDMISRILNEGNKTIFSNKKIFTVPNFLFYIIISPFLFISPKIFETIFRISSNFSGFTKCSDLIGESSKKFP
;
A
#
# COMPACT_ATOMS: atom_id res chain seq x y z
N ILE A 1 21.75 9.13 22.45
CA ILE A 1 20.28 9.19 22.53
C ILE A 1 19.82 10.58 23.05
N LYS A 2 20.62 11.31 23.85
CA LYS A 2 20.23 12.62 24.43
C LYS A 2 19.79 13.70 23.42
N HIS A 3 20.10 13.56 22.13
CA HIS A 3 19.78 14.57 21.10
C HIS A 3 18.61 14.19 20.18
N ILE A 4 18.04 12.99 20.33
CA ILE A 4 16.91 12.55 19.51
C ILE A 4 15.62 13.16 20.09
N LYS A 5 14.89 13.91 19.26
CA LYS A 5 13.60 14.54 19.65
C LYS A 5 12.41 13.70 19.22
N ALA A 6 12.52 13.02 18.08
CA ALA A 6 11.44 12.21 17.54
C ALA A 6 11.96 11.05 16.71
N VAL A 7 11.15 10.01 16.57
CA VAL A 7 11.38 8.84 15.72
C VAL A 7 10.21 8.72 14.75
N ILE A 8 10.52 8.59 13.46
CA ILE A 8 9.52 8.28 12.42
C ILE A 8 9.79 6.87 11.92
N CYS A 9 8.79 6.01 12.06
CA CYS A 9 8.85 4.62 11.63
C CYS A 9 7.88 4.37 10.49
N PHE A 10 8.29 3.54 9.53
CA PHE A 10 7.41 3.04 8.49
C PHE A 10 6.90 1.66 8.85
N SER A 11 5.59 1.51 8.79
CA SER A 11 4.86 0.25 8.83
C SER A 11 4.08 0.10 7.51
N THR A 12 2.92 -0.50 7.52
CA THR A 12 2.08 -0.64 6.32
C THR A 12 0.60 -0.76 6.72
N THR A 13 -0.30 -0.30 5.87
CA THR A 13 -1.75 -0.53 6.05
C THR A 13 -2.13 -2.02 6.04
N SER A 14 -1.19 -2.92 5.76
CA SER A 14 -1.41 -4.37 5.90
C SER A 14 -1.83 -4.77 7.30
N VAL A 15 -1.42 -4.05 8.35
CA VAL A 15 -1.89 -4.29 9.74
C VAL A 15 -3.40 -4.18 9.87
N LEU A 16 -4.05 -3.39 9.01
CA LEU A 16 -5.50 -3.22 8.98
C LEU A 16 -6.14 -4.14 7.94
N THR A 17 -5.60 -4.14 6.72
CA THR A 17 -6.21 -4.82 5.57
C THR A 17 -6.03 -6.34 5.57
N LYS A 18 -5.08 -6.84 6.37
CA LYS A 18 -4.81 -8.27 6.53
C LYS A 18 -5.14 -8.83 7.92
N ARG A 19 -5.69 -8.00 8.79
CA ARG A 19 -5.97 -8.37 10.18
C ARG A 19 -6.81 -9.64 10.33
N PHE A 20 -7.76 -9.85 9.41
CA PHE A 20 -8.67 -10.99 9.39
C PHE A 20 -8.35 -11.97 8.25
N ALA A 21 -7.11 -11.97 7.77
CA ALA A 21 -6.70 -12.91 6.74
C ALA A 21 -6.83 -14.36 7.24
N PRO A 22 -7.40 -15.27 6.46
CA PRO A 22 -7.51 -16.66 6.84
C PRO A 22 -6.17 -17.41 6.80
N ASN A 23 -5.22 -16.97 5.96
CA ASN A 23 -3.94 -17.66 5.83
C ASN A 23 -2.95 -17.30 6.96
N ARG A 24 -2.20 -18.31 7.40
CA ARG A 24 -1.23 -18.20 8.49
C ARG A 24 -0.14 -17.16 8.23
N LYS A 25 0.39 -17.09 7.00
CA LYS A 25 1.50 -16.16 6.67
C LYS A 25 1.10 -14.69 6.81
N ASP A 26 -0.11 -14.34 6.43
CA ASP A 26 -0.60 -12.98 6.57
C ASP A 26 -0.94 -12.63 8.02
N LYS A 27 -1.40 -13.61 8.83
CA LYS A 27 -1.55 -13.45 10.29
C LYS A 27 -0.19 -13.19 10.94
N GLU A 28 0.79 -14.03 10.69
CA GLU A 28 2.16 -13.87 11.21
C GLU A 28 2.77 -12.52 10.81
N LEU A 29 2.53 -12.07 9.58
CA LEU A 29 2.96 -10.73 9.13
C LEU A 29 2.31 -9.63 9.96
N VAL A 30 0.99 -9.68 10.18
CA VAL A 30 0.27 -8.68 10.98
C VAL A 30 0.76 -8.68 12.42
N ASP A 31 0.92 -9.85 13.03
CA ASP A 31 1.41 -9.98 14.41
C ASP A 31 2.82 -9.43 14.57
N THR A 32 3.70 -9.71 13.60
CA THR A 32 5.07 -9.17 13.56
C THR A 32 5.06 -7.65 13.47
N LEU A 33 4.25 -7.08 12.58
CA LEU A 33 4.15 -5.64 12.39
C LEU A 33 3.61 -4.94 13.65
N LEU A 34 2.52 -5.47 14.23
CA LEU A 34 1.91 -4.91 15.45
C LEU A 34 2.85 -5.02 16.65
N SER A 35 3.56 -6.14 16.78
CA SER A 35 4.56 -6.32 17.84
C SER A 35 5.71 -5.33 17.69
N SER A 36 6.18 -5.10 16.48
CA SER A 36 7.22 -4.12 16.18
C SER A 36 6.77 -2.69 16.50
N GLU A 37 5.56 -2.29 16.09
CA GLU A 37 4.98 -0.99 16.43
C GLU A 37 4.84 -0.81 17.95
N LYS A 38 4.37 -1.84 18.67
CA LYS A 38 4.25 -1.83 20.13
C LYS A 38 5.62 -1.70 20.82
N ASN A 39 6.64 -2.37 20.32
CA ASN A 39 7.99 -2.28 20.87
C ASN A 39 8.58 -0.88 20.67
N ILE A 40 8.44 -0.30 19.48
CA ILE A 40 8.87 1.08 19.20
C ILE A 40 8.14 2.06 20.11
N TYR A 41 6.82 1.92 20.27
CA TYR A 41 6.03 2.72 21.20
C TYR A 41 6.59 2.67 22.63
N LYS A 42 6.85 1.46 23.16
CA LYS A 42 7.39 1.28 24.51
C LYS A 42 8.75 1.94 24.68
N ILE A 43 9.66 1.75 23.72
CA ILE A 43 11.00 2.33 23.75
C ILE A 43 10.92 3.85 23.73
N CYS A 44 10.15 4.42 22.80
CA CYS A 44 10.01 5.87 22.67
C CYS A 44 9.35 6.48 23.91
N LYS A 45 8.35 5.82 24.50
CA LYS A 45 7.70 6.25 25.73
C LYS A 45 8.68 6.27 26.91
N ASN A 46 9.48 5.22 27.08
CA ASN A 46 10.46 5.13 28.17
C ASN A 46 11.59 6.17 28.04
N LEU A 47 11.88 6.61 26.83
CA LEU A 47 12.92 7.61 26.54
C LEU A 47 12.35 9.03 26.39
N GLU A 48 11.04 9.20 26.57
CA GLU A 48 10.32 10.48 26.38
C GLU A 48 10.56 11.09 24.98
N ILE A 49 10.67 10.24 23.96
CA ILE A 49 10.89 10.62 22.56
C ILE A 49 9.57 10.48 21.79
N SER A 50 9.14 11.54 21.13
CA SER A 50 7.95 11.50 20.28
C SER A 50 8.09 10.45 19.17
N CYS A 51 7.02 9.71 18.88
CA CYS A 51 7.02 8.63 17.90
C CYS A 51 5.87 8.77 16.91
N LEU A 52 6.19 8.73 15.63
CA LEU A 52 5.23 8.65 14.53
C LEU A 52 5.37 7.32 13.79
N VAL A 53 4.28 6.60 13.65
CA VAL A 53 4.20 5.40 12.79
C VAL A 53 3.41 5.73 11.53
N ILE A 54 4.08 5.77 10.40
CA ILE A 54 3.46 5.97 9.09
C ILE A 54 3.14 4.60 8.48
N ARG A 55 1.86 4.38 8.17
CA ARG A 55 1.36 3.17 7.51
C ARG A 55 0.89 3.50 6.10
N PRO A 56 1.77 3.47 5.11
CA PRO A 56 1.40 3.73 3.73
C PRO A 56 0.58 2.58 3.15
N THR A 57 -0.22 2.92 2.14
CA THR A 57 -0.89 1.97 1.26
C THR A 57 0.09 1.39 0.23
N LEU A 58 -0.41 0.96 -0.93
CA LEU A 58 0.40 0.48 -2.04
C LEU A 58 1.35 1.58 -2.53
N ILE A 59 2.63 1.45 -2.20
CA ILE A 59 3.65 2.40 -2.66
C ILE A 59 4.02 2.07 -4.10
N TYR A 60 4.13 3.11 -4.94
CA TYR A 60 4.59 2.99 -6.32
C TYR A 60 5.60 4.09 -6.67
N GLY A 61 6.31 3.91 -7.78
CA GLY A 61 7.25 4.88 -8.33
C GLY A 61 8.67 4.36 -8.41
N ARG A 62 9.50 5.12 -9.12
CA ARG A 62 10.93 4.84 -9.30
C ARG A 62 11.77 5.87 -8.58
N CYS A 63 12.80 5.42 -7.89
CA CYS A 63 13.81 6.27 -7.28
C CYS A 63 15.20 5.78 -7.69
N GLY A 64 15.85 6.52 -8.60
CA GLY A 64 17.12 6.12 -9.19
C GLY A 64 17.00 4.76 -9.93
N SER A 65 17.85 3.81 -9.56
CA SER A 65 17.84 2.44 -10.09
C SER A 65 16.81 1.53 -9.45
N LYS A 66 16.19 1.95 -8.34
CA LYS A 66 15.20 1.14 -7.60
C LYS A 66 13.79 1.45 -8.10
N THR A 67 13.07 0.41 -8.47
CA THR A 67 11.63 0.45 -8.79
C THR A 67 10.83 -0.22 -7.68
N ASP A 68 9.56 0.14 -7.56
CA ASP A 68 8.67 -0.58 -6.65
C ASP A 68 8.49 -2.04 -7.11
N ASN A 69 8.43 -2.94 -6.12
CA ASN A 69 8.29 -4.36 -6.40
C ASN A 69 6.83 -4.77 -6.70
N ASN A 70 5.85 -3.98 -6.29
CA ASN A 70 4.44 -4.39 -6.34
C ASN A 70 3.84 -4.16 -7.73
N LEU A 71 3.94 -2.93 -8.24
CA LEU A 71 3.46 -2.63 -9.59
C LEU A 71 4.32 -3.28 -10.66
N PHE A 72 5.65 -3.37 -10.43
CA PHE A 72 6.53 -4.08 -11.33
C PHE A 72 6.17 -5.57 -11.45
N LYS A 73 5.89 -6.25 -10.34
CA LYS A 73 5.41 -7.64 -10.35
C LYS A 73 4.06 -7.76 -11.03
N LEU A 74 3.14 -6.84 -10.76
CA LEU A 74 1.83 -6.82 -11.41
C LEU A 74 1.97 -6.67 -12.93
N ALA A 75 2.74 -5.68 -13.38
CA ALA A 75 3.02 -5.47 -14.80
C ALA A 75 3.69 -6.69 -15.46
N LYS A 76 4.65 -7.32 -14.76
CA LYS A 76 5.30 -8.55 -15.22
C LYS A 76 4.31 -9.70 -15.37
N ILE A 77 3.41 -9.91 -14.41
CA ILE A 77 2.38 -10.95 -14.50
C ILE A 77 1.46 -10.66 -15.70
N ILE A 78 0.96 -9.43 -15.82
CA ILE A 78 0.09 -9.03 -16.93
C ILE A 78 0.77 -9.24 -18.28
N LYS A 79 2.08 -8.99 -18.38
CA LYS A 79 2.86 -9.22 -19.60
C LYS A 79 2.75 -10.66 -20.10
N PHE A 80 2.79 -11.65 -19.21
CA PHE A 80 2.74 -13.06 -19.57
C PHE A 80 1.33 -13.61 -19.80
N LEU A 81 0.30 -12.92 -19.32
CA LEU A 81 -1.09 -13.36 -19.53
C LEU A 81 -1.57 -12.97 -20.93
N PRO A 82 -2.28 -13.86 -21.65
CA PRO A 82 -2.88 -13.50 -22.95
C PRO A 82 -4.01 -12.47 -22.79
N PHE A 83 -4.73 -12.51 -21.69
CA PHE A 83 -5.78 -11.58 -21.31
C PHE A 83 -5.89 -11.51 -19.76
N VAL A 84 -6.56 -10.50 -19.26
CA VAL A 84 -6.80 -10.30 -17.83
C VAL A 84 -8.28 -10.51 -17.53
N ILE A 85 -8.59 -11.39 -16.59
CA ILE A 85 -9.96 -11.59 -16.10
C ILE A 85 -10.12 -10.90 -14.76
N LEU A 86 -11.16 -10.08 -14.62
CA LEU A 86 -11.49 -9.38 -13.40
C LEU A 86 -12.95 -9.66 -12.99
N PRO A 87 -13.28 -9.65 -11.69
CA PRO A 87 -14.65 -9.74 -11.24
C PRO A 87 -15.43 -8.46 -11.58
N LYS A 88 -16.76 -8.54 -11.64
CA LYS A 88 -17.63 -7.37 -11.84
C LYS A 88 -17.49 -6.38 -10.68
N ASN A 89 -17.47 -6.88 -9.45
CA ASN A 89 -17.27 -6.04 -8.26
C ASN A 89 -15.77 -5.97 -7.95
N ILE A 90 -15.15 -4.90 -8.37
CA ILE A 90 -13.73 -4.65 -8.18
C ILE A 90 -13.55 -3.69 -7.02
N GLY A 91 -12.69 -4.06 -6.08
CA GLY A 91 -12.35 -3.20 -4.94
C GLY A 91 -11.50 -2.00 -5.34
N LEU A 92 -11.55 -0.99 -4.50
CA LEU A 92 -10.79 0.25 -4.67
C LEU A 92 -9.41 0.16 -4.00
N ARG A 93 -8.47 0.90 -4.53
CA ARG A 93 -7.10 1.08 -4.03
C ARG A 93 -6.76 2.55 -4.00
N GLN A 94 -5.86 2.90 -3.12
CA GLN A 94 -5.41 4.28 -2.96
C GLN A 94 -3.87 4.29 -3.00
N PRO A 95 -3.25 4.05 -4.19
CA PRO A 95 -1.80 3.95 -4.33
C PRO A 95 -1.12 5.29 -4.02
N ILE A 96 0.01 5.25 -3.31
CA ILE A 96 0.79 6.44 -2.96
C ILE A 96 2.13 6.42 -3.69
N HIS A 97 2.52 7.55 -4.29
CA HIS A 97 3.83 7.67 -4.92
C HIS A 97 4.93 7.80 -3.86
N ALA A 98 6.07 7.14 -4.06
CA ALA A 98 7.20 7.19 -3.12
C ALA A 98 7.64 8.62 -2.80
N PHE A 99 7.59 9.54 -3.78
CA PHE A 99 7.90 10.95 -3.58
C PHE A 99 6.89 11.68 -2.67
N GLN A 100 5.58 11.35 -2.77
CA GLN A 100 4.56 11.88 -1.86
C GLN A 100 4.84 11.41 -0.43
N LEU A 101 5.20 10.15 -0.25
CA LEU A 101 5.55 9.60 1.05
C LEU A 101 6.79 10.31 1.65
N ALA A 102 7.80 10.60 0.83
CA ALA A 102 8.96 11.37 1.26
C ALA A 102 8.59 12.80 1.69
N LYS A 103 7.70 13.48 0.95
CA LYS A 103 7.19 14.81 1.33
C LYS A 103 6.45 14.79 2.68
N ILE A 104 5.59 13.79 2.91
CA ILE A 104 4.89 13.61 4.17
C ILE A 104 5.89 13.41 5.31
N THR A 105 6.90 12.57 5.10
CA THR A 105 7.96 12.36 6.09
C THR A 105 8.66 13.65 6.44
N PHE A 106 9.02 14.44 5.43
CA PHE A 106 9.66 15.73 5.63
C PHE A 106 8.75 16.75 6.34
N PHE A 107 7.46 16.76 6.03
CA PHE A 107 6.47 17.57 6.75
C PHE A 107 6.45 17.24 8.24
N TYR A 108 6.40 15.97 8.60
CA TYR A 108 6.44 15.55 10.01
C TYR A 108 7.78 15.83 10.67
N LEU A 109 8.91 15.67 9.98
CA LEU A 109 10.23 16.06 10.49
C LEU A 109 10.26 17.54 10.85
N LYS A 110 9.73 18.43 10.00
CA LYS A 110 9.59 19.86 10.29
C LYS A 110 8.66 20.11 11.47
N LYS A 111 7.54 19.38 11.59
CA LYS A 111 6.61 19.48 12.72
C LYS A 111 7.33 19.15 14.03
N PHE A 112 8.05 18.03 14.08
CA PHE A 112 8.79 17.60 15.28
C PHE A 112 9.99 18.51 15.61
N SER A 113 10.67 19.08 14.60
CA SER A 113 11.79 20.00 14.88
C SER A 113 11.37 21.27 15.61
N LYS A 114 10.10 21.67 15.46
CA LYS A 114 9.52 22.87 16.09
C LYS A 114 9.03 22.60 17.53
N LEU A 115 8.98 21.36 17.98
CA LEU A 115 8.59 21.03 19.35
C LEU A 115 9.67 21.56 20.32
N LYS A 116 9.28 22.49 21.19
CA LYS A 116 10.17 23.09 22.19
C LYS A 116 10.37 22.15 23.38
N ASP A 117 9.32 21.45 23.79
CA ASP A 117 9.31 20.58 24.96
C ASP A 117 9.41 19.11 24.56
N ARG A 118 10.08 18.31 25.45
CA ARG A 118 10.15 16.85 25.32
C ARG A 118 8.90 16.20 25.88
N ASN A 119 7.75 16.48 25.28
CA ASN A 119 6.53 15.77 25.62
C ASN A 119 6.38 14.58 24.68
N PHE A 120 6.32 13.39 25.27
CA PHE A 120 6.06 12.17 24.50
C PHE A 120 4.70 12.27 23.78
N THR A 121 4.72 12.17 22.49
CA THR A 121 3.53 12.01 21.67
C THR A 121 3.64 10.76 20.82
N PHE A 122 2.55 10.02 20.69
CA PHE A 122 2.47 8.88 19.77
C PHE A 122 1.36 9.12 18.77
N GLU A 123 1.72 9.05 17.51
CA GLU A 123 0.77 9.20 16.41
C GLU A 123 0.95 8.05 15.43
N GLY A 124 -0.17 7.42 15.02
CA GLY A 124 -0.20 6.41 13.96
C GLY A 124 -1.04 6.91 12.80
N VAL A 125 -0.44 7.11 11.62
CA VAL A 125 -1.13 7.68 10.46
C VAL A 125 -1.19 6.67 9.33
N ASN A 126 -2.41 6.39 8.85
CA ASN A 126 -2.65 5.54 7.70
C ASN A 126 -2.78 6.42 6.45
N ILE A 127 -1.83 6.31 5.53
CA ILE A 127 -1.68 7.26 4.42
C ILE A 127 -1.87 6.57 3.08
N GLY A 128 -2.72 7.14 2.25
CA GLY A 128 -2.88 6.80 0.84
C GLY A 128 -2.48 7.96 -0.08
N GLY A 129 -2.42 7.68 -1.35
CA GLY A 129 -2.30 8.72 -2.36
C GLY A 129 -3.61 9.51 -2.51
N ASP A 130 -3.60 10.51 -3.38
CA ASP A 130 -4.76 11.38 -3.56
C ASP A 130 -5.82 10.78 -4.48
N GLU A 131 -5.43 9.83 -5.33
CA GLU A 131 -6.35 9.11 -6.21
C GLU A 131 -6.83 7.80 -5.59
N VAL A 132 -8.12 7.55 -5.75
CA VAL A 132 -8.76 6.26 -5.46
C VAL A 132 -9.09 5.60 -6.78
N LEU A 133 -8.52 4.44 -7.04
CA LEU A 133 -8.59 3.72 -8.31
C LEU A 133 -9.10 2.31 -8.12
N SER A 134 -9.90 1.81 -9.07
CA SER A 134 -10.18 0.38 -9.13
C SER A 134 -8.95 -0.40 -9.64
N TYR A 135 -8.89 -1.69 -9.38
CA TYR A 135 -7.86 -2.54 -9.99
C TYR A 135 -7.90 -2.50 -11.52
N LYS A 136 -9.10 -2.37 -12.10
CA LYS A 136 -9.29 -2.24 -13.54
C LYS A 136 -8.62 -0.98 -14.06
N ASP A 137 -8.86 0.17 -13.38
CA ASP A 137 -8.26 1.45 -13.78
C ASP A 137 -6.73 1.41 -13.65
N MET A 138 -6.22 0.85 -12.56
CA MET A 138 -4.78 0.67 -12.36
C MET A 138 -4.16 -0.17 -13.48
N ILE A 139 -4.76 -1.32 -13.80
CA ILE A 139 -4.27 -2.20 -14.87
C ILE A 139 -4.38 -1.49 -16.22
N SER A 140 -5.48 -0.82 -16.52
CA SER A 140 -5.68 -0.09 -17.76
C SER A 140 -4.62 1.00 -17.95
N ARG A 141 -4.29 1.74 -16.88
CA ARG A 141 -3.24 2.76 -16.94
C ARG A 141 -1.85 2.13 -17.16
N ILE A 142 -1.52 1.05 -16.44
CA ILE A 142 -0.25 0.32 -16.64
C ILE A 142 -0.12 -0.19 -18.09
N LEU A 143 -1.23 -0.67 -18.68
CA LEU A 143 -1.24 -1.13 -20.06
C LEU A 143 -1.06 0.02 -21.06
N ASN A 144 -1.65 1.17 -20.79
CA ASN A 144 -1.59 2.34 -21.69
C ASN A 144 -0.22 3.06 -21.62
N GLU A 145 0.40 3.14 -20.46
CA GLU A 145 1.70 3.81 -20.26
C GLU A 145 2.90 2.86 -20.45
N GLY A 146 2.66 1.56 -20.36
CA GLY A 146 3.67 0.56 -20.65
C GLY A 146 4.08 0.55 -22.12
N ASN A 147 5.23 -0.07 -22.39
CA ASN A 147 5.77 -0.17 -23.75
C ASN A 147 4.69 -0.70 -24.71
N LYS A 148 4.19 0.16 -25.60
CA LYS A 148 3.05 -0.13 -26.51
C LYS A 148 3.22 -1.43 -27.29
N THR A 149 4.46 -1.81 -27.62
CA THR A 149 4.77 -3.08 -28.30
C THR A 149 4.48 -4.33 -27.47
N ILE A 150 4.55 -4.23 -26.14
CA ILE A 150 4.39 -5.39 -25.24
C ILE A 150 2.94 -5.55 -24.77
N PHE A 151 2.22 -4.44 -24.63
CA PHE A 151 0.88 -4.40 -24.03
C PHE A 151 -0.26 -4.08 -25.03
N SER A 152 0.05 -3.74 -26.28
CA SER A 152 -0.89 -3.19 -27.27
C SER A 152 -2.13 -4.05 -27.57
N ASN A 153 -2.11 -5.35 -27.26
CA ASN A 153 -3.21 -6.27 -27.57
C ASN A 153 -3.83 -6.95 -26.34
N LYS A 154 -3.55 -6.46 -25.11
CA LYS A 154 -4.08 -7.08 -23.90
C LYS A 154 -5.53 -6.68 -23.66
N LYS A 155 -6.42 -7.66 -23.64
CA LYS A 155 -7.85 -7.45 -23.35
C LYS A 155 -8.14 -7.69 -21.87
N ILE A 156 -8.96 -6.84 -21.27
CA ILE A 156 -9.49 -7.01 -19.91
C ILE A 156 -10.94 -7.48 -20.04
N PHE A 157 -11.21 -8.67 -19.56
CA PHE A 157 -12.55 -9.23 -19.47
C PHE A 157 -13.09 -9.08 -18.06
N THR A 158 -14.34 -8.63 -17.96
CA THR A 158 -15.04 -8.55 -16.67
C THR A 158 -16.11 -9.62 -16.65
N VAL A 159 -16.07 -10.48 -15.63
CA VAL A 159 -17.01 -11.60 -15.45
C VAL A 159 -17.82 -11.45 -14.17
N PRO A 160 -19.01 -12.06 -14.07
CA PRO A 160 -19.76 -12.13 -12.81
C PRO A 160 -18.88 -12.68 -11.68
N ASN A 161 -19.08 -12.20 -10.46
CA ASN A 161 -18.23 -12.56 -9.32
C ASN A 161 -18.20 -14.06 -9.07
N PHE A 162 -19.36 -14.75 -9.15
CA PHE A 162 -19.41 -16.20 -8.92
C PHE A 162 -18.53 -16.96 -9.92
N LEU A 163 -18.58 -16.57 -11.21
CA LEU A 163 -17.75 -17.18 -12.25
C LEU A 163 -16.26 -16.88 -12.03
N PHE A 164 -15.93 -15.65 -11.60
CA PHE A 164 -14.57 -15.31 -11.23
C PHE A 164 -14.04 -16.21 -10.11
N TYR A 165 -14.84 -16.45 -9.07
CA TYR A 165 -14.42 -17.31 -7.96
C TYR A 165 -14.28 -18.78 -8.37
N ILE A 166 -15.11 -19.27 -9.28
CA ILE A 166 -14.94 -20.62 -9.86
C ILE A 166 -13.60 -20.69 -10.61
N ILE A 167 -13.28 -19.69 -11.44
CA ILE A 167 -12.03 -19.66 -12.22
C ILE A 167 -10.79 -19.65 -11.32
N ILE A 168 -10.82 -18.93 -10.20
CA ILE A 168 -9.67 -18.84 -9.30
C ILE A 168 -9.62 -19.98 -8.27
N SER A 169 -10.70 -20.78 -8.09
CA SER A 169 -10.77 -21.83 -7.06
C SER A 169 -9.65 -22.87 -7.15
N PRO A 170 -9.12 -23.28 -8.31
CA PRO A 170 -8.01 -24.24 -8.37
C PRO A 170 -6.74 -23.71 -7.66
N PHE A 171 -6.55 -22.38 -7.60
CA PHE A 171 -5.42 -21.80 -6.88
C PHE A 171 -5.47 -22.03 -5.37
N LEU A 172 -6.65 -22.35 -4.82
CA LEU A 172 -6.78 -22.72 -3.41
C LEU A 172 -5.92 -23.96 -3.07
N PHE A 173 -5.87 -24.93 -3.98
CA PHE A 173 -5.10 -26.16 -3.82
C PHE A 173 -3.63 -26.00 -4.19
N ILE A 174 -3.33 -25.15 -5.18
CA ILE A 174 -1.95 -24.91 -5.66
C ILE A 174 -1.20 -23.99 -4.70
N SER A 175 -1.80 -22.88 -4.31
CA SER A 175 -1.21 -21.87 -3.43
C SER A 175 -2.29 -20.99 -2.78
N PRO A 176 -2.68 -21.28 -1.53
CA PRO A 176 -3.65 -20.48 -0.79
C PRO A 176 -3.29 -18.99 -0.76
N LYS A 177 -1.99 -18.66 -0.75
CA LYS A 177 -1.51 -17.27 -0.79
C LYS A 177 -1.84 -16.57 -2.11
N ILE A 178 -1.67 -17.27 -3.24
CA ILE A 178 -2.01 -16.71 -4.56
C ILE A 178 -3.52 -16.55 -4.65
N PHE A 179 -4.28 -17.56 -4.27
CA PHE A 179 -5.75 -17.50 -4.23
C PHE A 179 -6.22 -16.27 -3.45
N GLU A 180 -5.75 -16.09 -2.23
CA GLU A 180 -6.16 -14.96 -1.39
C GLU A 180 -5.73 -13.60 -1.98
N THR A 181 -4.55 -13.53 -2.59
CA THR A 181 -4.09 -12.32 -3.27
C THR A 181 -5.04 -11.93 -4.41
N ILE A 182 -5.50 -12.90 -5.20
CA ILE A 182 -6.45 -12.67 -6.28
C ILE A 182 -7.85 -12.38 -5.71
N PHE A 183 -8.28 -13.12 -4.70
CA PHE A 183 -9.58 -12.92 -4.03
C PHE A 183 -9.73 -11.49 -3.50
N ARG A 184 -8.66 -10.89 -2.99
CA ARG A 184 -8.63 -9.49 -2.50
C ARG A 184 -8.82 -8.44 -3.58
N ILE A 185 -8.83 -8.80 -4.87
CA ILE A 185 -9.13 -7.84 -5.95
C ILE A 185 -10.53 -7.23 -5.74
N SER A 186 -11.46 -7.99 -5.18
CA SER A 186 -12.82 -7.52 -4.85
C SER A 186 -12.90 -6.70 -3.56
N SER A 187 -11.87 -6.71 -2.72
CA SER A 187 -11.90 -6.01 -1.42
C SER A 187 -11.57 -4.54 -1.58
N ASN A 188 -12.26 -3.67 -0.84
CA ASN A 188 -12.01 -2.24 -0.83
C ASN A 188 -10.89 -1.88 0.17
N PHE A 189 -9.82 -1.26 -0.32
CA PHE A 189 -8.69 -0.76 0.47
C PHE A 189 -8.42 0.71 0.14
N SER A 190 -9.41 1.55 0.37
CA SER A 190 -9.37 3.00 0.22
C SER A 190 -9.92 3.67 1.49
N GLY A 191 -10.00 5.00 1.51
CA GLY A 191 -10.47 5.76 2.66
C GLY A 191 -9.39 6.10 3.67
N PHE A 192 -8.12 6.03 3.27
CA PHE A 192 -6.99 6.48 4.06
C PHE A 192 -6.76 7.98 3.88
N THR A 193 -6.05 8.62 4.82
CA THR A 193 -5.71 10.03 4.74
C THR A 193 -4.96 10.33 3.45
N LYS A 194 -5.42 11.31 2.69
CA LYS A 194 -4.77 11.71 1.44
C LYS A 194 -3.49 12.51 1.72
N CYS A 195 -2.53 12.38 0.82
CA CYS A 195 -1.30 13.15 0.89
C CYS A 195 -1.57 14.66 0.83
N SER A 196 -2.45 15.11 -0.08
CA SER A 196 -2.83 16.51 -0.22
C SER A 196 -3.45 17.11 1.04
N ASP A 197 -4.25 16.32 1.78
CA ASP A 197 -4.91 16.78 3.00
C ASP A 197 -3.89 17.08 4.13
N LEU A 198 -2.73 16.41 4.11
CA LEU A 198 -1.68 16.59 5.10
C LEU A 198 -0.72 17.73 4.79
N ILE A 199 -0.34 17.88 3.51
CA ILE A 199 0.73 18.80 3.12
C ILE A 199 0.24 19.99 2.29
N GLY A 200 -1.05 20.06 1.92
CA GLY A 200 -1.64 21.17 1.16
C GLY A 200 -1.13 21.31 -0.27
N GLU A 201 -0.44 20.30 -0.82
CA GLU A 201 0.14 20.35 -2.16
C GLU A 201 -0.67 19.51 -3.16
N SER A 202 -0.62 19.91 -4.43
CA SER A 202 -1.28 19.17 -5.52
C SER A 202 -0.73 17.75 -5.66
N SER A 203 -1.63 16.84 -5.97
CA SER A 203 -1.35 15.42 -6.06
C SER A 203 -0.51 15.03 -7.27
N LYS A 204 0.28 13.97 -7.11
CA LYS A 204 0.87 13.25 -8.25
C LYS A 204 -0.10 12.15 -8.69
N LYS A 205 -0.54 12.21 -9.95
CA LYS A 205 -1.43 11.18 -10.52
C LYS A 205 -0.70 9.85 -10.64
N PHE A 206 -1.45 8.78 -10.47
CA PHE A 206 -0.99 7.42 -10.78
C PHE A 206 -0.79 7.31 -12.30
N PRO A 207 0.32 6.68 -12.74
CA PRO A 207 0.58 6.49 -14.16
C PRO A 207 -0.55 5.75 -14.87
#